data_c7e97b073c311de70c3a3239ef07a63d
#
_entry.id   c7e97b073c311de70c3a3239ef07a63d
#
_cell.length_a   1.000
_cell.length_b   1.000
_cell.length_c   1.000
_cell.angle_alpha   90.00
_cell.angle_beta   90.00
_cell.angle_gamma   90.00
#
_symmetry.space_group_name_H-M   'P 1'
#
loop_
_entity.id
_entity.type
_entity.pdbx_description
1 polymer ?
#
loop_
_entity_poly.entity_id
_entity_poly.type
_entity_poly.pdbx_seq_one_letter_code
_entity_poly.pdbx_strand_id
1 'polypeptide(L)'
;MKKLSNPYDRIAFVASDVPEARAALEGLTARYGNAKPADAEVIVALGGDGLMLQTLHRYMNDRIPIYGMNRGSVGFLMNEYSEDDLRQRLAAAQVTRVHPLSMVATLVLAVAGKPAWVLHLLA
;
A
#
# COMPACT_ATOMS: atom_id res chain seq x y z
N MET A 1 24.30 -2.88 -8.75
CA MET A 1 23.06 -2.93 -7.96
C MET A 1 22.52 -4.35 -7.92
N LYS A 2 22.09 -4.76 -6.77
CA LYS A 2 21.51 -6.08 -6.62
C LYS A 2 20.15 -6.14 -7.24
N LYS A 3 19.94 -7.08 -8.13
CA LYS A 3 18.64 -7.33 -8.69
C LYS A 3 17.91 -8.38 -7.88
N LEU A 4 16.73 -8.07 -7.45
CA LEU A 4 15.89 -9.00 -6.70
C LEU A 4 14.94 -9.70 -7.65
N SER A 5 14.93 -11.02 -7.62
CA SER A 5 13.99 -11.79 -8.41
C SER A 5 12.58 -11.68 -7.83
N ASN A 6 12.48 -11.34 -6.55
CA ASN A 6 11.22 -11.22 -5.84
C ASN A 6 11.34 -10.09 -4.82
N PRO A 7 11.24 -8.82 -5.26
CA PRO A 7 11.57 -7.68 -4.43
C PRO A 7 10.64 -7.48 -3.23
N TYR A 8 9.46 -8.08 -3.24
CA TYR A 8 8.52 -7.94 -2.12
C TYR A 8 8.10 -9.31 -1.62
N ASP A 9 9.05 -9.99 -0.95
CA ASP A 9 8.76 -11.30 -0.35
C ASP A 9 7.88 -11.20 0.89
N ARG A 10 8.18 -10.21 1.73
CA ARG A 10 7.46 -10.05 2.99
C ARG A 10 6.47 -8.90 2.85
N ILE A 11 5.21 -9.28 2.67
CA ILE A 11 4.11 -8.32 2.49
C ILE A 11 3.22 -8.37 3.72
N ALA A 12 2.96 -7.21 4.33
CA ALA A 12 1.98 -7.09 5.39
C ALA A 12 0.69 -6.52 4.81
N PHE A 13 -0.44 -7.03 5.25
CA PHE A 13 -1.74 -6.55 4.81
C PHE A 13 -2.48 -5.93 5.99
N VAL A 14 -3.05 -4.76 5.79
CA VAL A 14 -3.97 -4.13 6.74
C VAL A 14 -5.28 -3.87 6.01
N ALA A 15 -6.39 -3.90 6.70
CA ALA A 15 -7.71 -3.78 6.08
C ALA A 15 -8.64 -2.93 6.92
N SER A 16 -9.54 -2.22 6.23
CA SER A 16 -10.65 -1.55 6.88
C SER A 16 -11.60 -2.59 7.50
N ASP A 17 -12.33 -2.18 8.52
CA ASP A 17 -13.26 -3.06 9.20
C ASP A 17 -14.60 -3.09 8.47
N VAL A 18 -14.58 -3.57 7.24
CA VAL A 18 -15.77 -3.80 6.42
C VAL A 18 -15.67 -5.19 5.79
N PRO A 19 -16.80 -5.84 5.47
CA PRO A 19 -16.77 -7.22 4.96
C PRO A 19 -15.91 -7.41 3.71
N GLU A 20 -15.98 -6.48 2.77
CA GLU A 20 -15.22 -6.58 1.52
C GLU A 20 -13.72 -6.55 1.78
N ALA A 21 -13.28 -5.68 2.69
CA ALA A 21 -11.87 -5.58 3.01
C ALA A 21 -11.38 -6.79 3.79
N ARG A 22 -12.18 -7.30 4.71
CA ARG A 22 -11.82 -8.50 5.46
C ARG A 22 -11.73 -9.72 4.57
N ALA A 23 -12.65 -9.86 3.62
CA ALA A 23 -12.59 -10.97 2.66
C ALA A 23 -11.33 -10.89 1.79
N ALA A 24 -10.98 -9.68 1.35
CA ALA A 24 -9.77 -9.47 0.58
C ALA A 24 -8.53 -9.81 1.41
N LEU A 25 -8.52 -9.44 2.67
CA LEU A 25 -7.41 -9.78 3.58
C LEU A 25 -7.22 -11.28 3.68
N GLU A 26 -8.30 -12.03 3.82
CA GLU A 26 -8.22 -13.48 3.90
C GLU A 26 -7.67 -14.08 2.61
N GLY A 27 -8.19 -13.64 1.47
CA GLY A 27 -7.75 -14.16 0.17
C GLY A 27 -6.28 -13.87 -0.12
N LEU A 28 -5.85 -12.64 0.15
CA LEU A 28 -4.47 -12.26 -0.09
C LEU A 28 -3.52 -12.92 0.89
N THR A 29 -3.93 -13.07 2.14
CA THR A 29 -3.11 -13.77 3.14
C THR A 29 -2.91 -15.23 2.75
N ALA A 30 -3.94 -15.87 2.21
CA ALA A 30 -3.83 -17.25 1.75
C ALA A 30 -2.83 -17.41 0.59
N ARG A 31 -2.74 -16.40 -0.29
CA ARG A 31 -1.87 -16.47 -1.47
C ARG A 31 -0.45 -16.00 -1.19
N TYR A 32 -0.28 -14.97 -0.37
CA TYR A 32 1.02 -14.29 -0.23
C TYR A 32 1.56 -14.31 1.19
N GLY A 33 0.81 -14.84 2.15
CA GLY A 33 1.15 -14.73 3.55
C GLY A 33 0.82 -13.33 4.10
N ASN A 34 1.08 -13.14 5.37
CA ASN A 34 0.88 -11.84 6.00
C ASN A 34 1.97 -11.62 7.04
N ALA A 35 3.00 -10.91 6.66
CA ALA A 35 4.10 -10.58 7.54
C ALA A 35 3.65 -9.60 8.61
N LYS A 36 4.38 -9.53 9.71
CA LYS A 36 4.18 -8.47 10.67
C LYS A 36 4.62 -7.14 10.04
N PRO A 37 3.90 -6.04 10.27
CA PRO A 37 4.28 -4.77 9.64
C PRO A 37 5.73 -4.38 9.90
N ALA A 38 6.26 -4.64 11.09
CA ALA A 38 7.63 -4.28 11.41
C ALA A 38 8.66 -5.07 10.58
N ASP A 39 8.29 -6.24 10.08
CA ASP A 39 9.17 -7.10 9.30
C ASP A 39 8.90 -7.03 7.81
N ALA A 40 7.90 -6.26 7.40
CA ALA A 40 7.45 -6.22 6.02
C ALA A 40 8.33 -5.34 5.16
N GLU A 41 8.44 -5.69 3.89
CA GLU A 41 9.09 -4.85 2.88
C GLU A 41 8.11 -3.87 2.26
N VAL A 42 6.83 -4.18 2.34
CA VAL A 42 5.74 -3.32 1.88
C VAL A 42 4.49 -3.63 2.69
N ILE A 43 3.68 -2.61 2.92
CA ILE A 43 2.37 -2.77 3.55
C ILE A 43 1.32 -2.52 2.50
N VAL A 44 0.40 -3.46 2.32
CA VAL A 44 -0.72 -3.33 1.41
C VAL A 44 -1.96 -2.98 2.25
N ALA A 45 -2.55 -1.83 1.98
CA ALA A 45 -3.72 -1.32 2.70
C ALA A 45 -4.97 -1.57 1.86
N LEU A 46 -5.92 -2.31 2.43
CA LEU A 46 -7.16 -2.72 1.75
C LEU A 46 -8.33 -1.91 2.28
N GLY A 47 -8.75 -0.90 1.53
CA GLY A 47 -9.82 -0.02 1.98
C GLY A 47 -9.96 1.20 1.10
N GLY A 48 -9.95 2.37 1.71
CA GLY A 48 -10.04 3.65 1.00
C GLY A 48 -8.97 4.62 1.49
N ASP A 49 -9.13 5.89 1.11
CA ASP A 49 -8.14 6.92 1.45
C ASP A 49 -7.96 7.10 2.96
N GLY A 50 -9.05 6.95 3.73
CA GLY A 50 -8.96 7.07 5.19
C GLY A 50 -8.01 6.05 5.79
N LEU A 51 -8.15 4.78 5.40
CA LEU A 51 -7.23 3.74 5.85
C LEU A 51 -5.82 4.02 5.38
N MET A 52 -5.68 4.49 4.14
CA MET A 52 -4.36 4.81 3.58
C MET A 52 -3.65 5.85 4.43
N LEU A 53 -4.36 6.93 4.78
CA LEU A 53 -3.79 8.00 5.60
C LEU A 53 -3.47 7.53 7.02
N GLN A 54 -4.32 6.71 7.61
CA GLN A 54 -4.04 6.13 8.93
C GLN A 54 -2.80 5.25 8.89
N THR A 55 -2.67 4.45 7.85
CA THR A 55 -1.53 3.55 7.71
C THR A 55 -0.24 4.35 7.50
N LEU A 56 -0.30 5.38 6.66
CA LEU A 56 0.84 6.27 6.47
C LEU A 56 1.27 6.90 7.80
N HIS A 57 0.31 7.41 8.55
CA HIS A 57 0.60 8.05 9.83
C HIS A 57 1.24 7.06 10.82
N ARG A 58 0.70 5.85 10.88
CA ARG A 58 1.15 4.85 11.84
C ARG A 58 2.58 4.36 11.55
N TYR A 59 2.90 4.17 10.27
CA TYR A 59 4.15 3.51 9.88
C TYR A 59 5.15 4.45 9.21
N MET A 60 4.92 5.76 9.24
CA MET A 60 5.80 6.70 8.55
C MET A 60 7.23 6.67 9.07
N ASN A 61 7.43 6.42 10.35
CA ASN A 61 8.77 6.40 10.94
C ASN A 61 9.53 5.13 10.60
N ASP A 62 8.84 4.10 10.17
CA ASP A 62 9.45 2.82 9.79
C ASP A 62 9.94 2.82 8.36
N ARG A 63 9.57 3.83 7.58
CA ARG A 63 9.97 4.01 6.18
C ARG A 63 9.61 2.82 5.29
N ILE A 64 8.51 2.15 5.61
CA ILE A 64 8.01 1.03 4.84
C ILE A 64 7.05 1.58 3.78
N PRO A 65 7.23 1.24 2.49
CA PRO A 65 6.30 1.69 1.46
C PRO A 65 4.90 1.12 1.70
N ILE A 66 3.91 1.92 1.35
CA ILE A 66 2.51 1.52 1.53
C ILE A 66 1.80 1.58 0.19
N TYR A 67 1.15 0.48 -0.18
CA TYR A 67 0.43 0.33 -1.43
C TYR A 67 -1.04 0.11 -1.11
N GLY A 68 -1.91 1.03 -1.56
CA GLY A 68 -3.34 0.94 -1.28
C GLY A 68 -4.10 0.30 -2.42
N MET A 69 -5.05 -0.57 -2.08
CA MET A 69 -6.01 -1.12 -3.03
C MET A 69 -7.43 -0.87 -2.54
N ASN A 70 -8.31 -0.43 -3.45
CA ASN A 70 -9.70 -0.12 -3.11
C ASN A 70 -10.44 -1.36 -2.63
N ARG A 71 -11.02 -1.30 -1.43
CA ARG A 71 -11.94 -2.34 -0.95
C ARG A 71 -12.94 -1.72 0.00
N GLY A 72 -14.20 -1.72 -0.40
CA GLY A 72 -15.28 -1.13 0.37
C GLY A 72 -15.43 0.37 0.21
N SER A 73 -14.43 1.04 -0.35
CA SER A 73 -14.46 2.48 -0.60
C SER A 73 -13.64 2.81 -1.83
N VAL A 74 -13.99 3.92 -2.48
CA VAL A 74 -13.23 4.44 -3.61
C VAL A 74 -12.34 5.57 -3.08
N GLY A 75 -11.09 5.62 -3.52
CA GLY A 75 -10.18 6.65 -3.07
C GLY A 75 -9.18 7.05 -4.14
N PHE A 76 -8.68 8.29 -4.04
CA PHE A 76 -7.70 8.81 -4.98
C PHE A 76 -6.31 8.22 -4.79
N LEU A 77 -6.00 7.81 -3.56
CA LEU A 77 -4.69 7.27 -3.22
C LEU A 77 -4.60 5.76 -3.44
N MET A 78 -5.69 5.16 -3.87
CA MET A 78 -5.81 3.72 -3.95
C MET A 78 -5.66 3.24 -5.38
N ASN A 79 -5.20 2.00 -5.51
CA ASN A 79 -5.11 1.31 -6.77
C ASN A 79 -6.27 0.33 -6.90
N GLU A 80 -6.51 -0.13 -8.12
CA GLU A 80 -7.55 -1.12 -8.36
C GLU A 80 -7.21 -2.41 -7.63
N TYR A 81 -8.22 -3.01 -7.00
CA TYR A 81 -8.02 -4.26 -6.30
C TYR A 81 -7.84 -5.42 -7.28
N SER A 82 -6.84 -6.24 -7.04
CA SER A 82 -6.68 -7.53 -7.69
C SER A 82 -5.77 -8.40 -6.84
N GLU A 83 -6.13 -9.66 -6.71
CA GLU A 83 -5.29 -10.64 -6.02
C GLU A 83 -4.19 -11.19 -6.94
N ASP A 84 -4.39 -11.05 -8.26
CA ASP A 84 -3.47 -11.63 -9.22
C ASP A 84 -2.26 -10.74 -9.45
N ASP A 85 -1.12 -11.36 -9.61
CA ASP A 85 0.12 -10.66 -9.98
C ASP A 85 0.49 -9.52 -9.05
N LEU A 86 0.19 -9.65 -7.76
CA LEU A 86 0.42 -8.59 -6.79
C LEU A 86 1.90 -8.20 -6.74
N ARG A 87 2.81 -9.17 -6.68
CA ARG A 87 4.25 -8.87 -6.61
C ARG A 87 4.75 -8.12 -7.83
N GLN A 88 4.25 -8.48 -9.01
CA GLN A 88 4.60 -7.77 -10.24
C GLN A 88 4.05 -6.35 -10.25
N ARG A 89 2.83 -6.18 -9.78
CA ARG A 89 2.22 -4.85 -9.68
C ARG A 89 2.96 -3.97 -8.68
N LEU A 90 3.37 -4.53 -7.56
CA LEU A 90 4.18 -3.81 -6.58
C LEU A 90 5.53 -3.40 -7.15
N ALA A 91 6.17 -4.30 -7.88
CA ALA A 91 7.46 -4.01 -8.51
C ALA A 91 7.35 -2.93 -9.58
N ALA A 92 6.21 -2.86 -10.26
CA ALA A 92 5.97 -1.87 -11.31
C ALA A 92 5.46 -0.53 -10.77
N ALA A 93 5.08 -0.46 -9.52
CA ALA A 93 4.53 0.76 -8.93
C ALA A 93 5.62 1.80 -8.73
N GLN A 94 5.23 3.06 -8.88
CA GLN A 94 6.13 4.19 -8.65
C GLN A 94 6.13 4.54 -7.16
N VAL A 95 7.32 4.61 -6.59
CA VAL A 95 7.47 4.98 -5.19
C VAL A 95 7.65 6.49 -5.10
N THR A 96 6.83 7.13 -4.28
CA THR A 96 6.87 8.56 -4.08
C THR A 96 7.03 8.87 -2.59
N ARG A 97 7.94 9.76 -2.26
CA ARG A 97 8.12 10.20 -0.88
C ARG A 97 7.20 11.37 -0.62
N VAL A 98 6.57 11.33 0.54
CA VAL A 98 5.64 12.36 0.99
C VAL A 98 6.19 12.96 2.27
N HIS A 99 6.14 14.29 2.37
CA HIS A 99 6.66 15.02 3.53
C HIS A 99 5.56 15.86 4.18
N PRO A 100 4.62 15.22 4.88
CA PRO A 100 3.62 15.99 5.60
C PRO A 100 4.27 16.66 6.81
N LEU A 101 4.24 17.99 6.83
CA LEU A 101 4.88 18.78 7.87
C LEU A 101 6.36 18.38 8.02
N SER A 102 6.78 17.96 9.21
CA SER A 102 8.16 17.57 9.47
C SER A 102 8.38 16.06 9.36
N MET A 103 7.41 15.33 8.87
CA MET A 103 7.48 13.88 8.80
C MET A 103 7.62 13.40 7.36
N VAL A 104 8.22 12.22 7.20
CA VAL A 104 8.42 11.61 5.90
C VAL A 104 7.72 10.25 5.85
N ALA A 105 6.91 10.05 4.83
CA ALA A 105 6.27 8.76 4.56
C ALA A 105 6.56 8.37 3.13
N THR A 106 6.55 7.08 2.84
CA THR A 106 6.72 6.58 1.49
C THR A 106 5.41 5.98 1.01
N LEU A 107 4.91 6.53 -0.09
CA LEU A 107 3.67 6.12 -0.70
C LEU A 107 3.95 5.41 -2.00
N VAL A 108 3.37 4.23 -2.19
CA VAL A 108 3.52 3.46 -3.42
C VAL A 108 2.26 3.63 -4.26
N LEU A 109 2.40 4.24 -5.42
CA LEU A 109 1.28 4.49 -6.33
C LEU A 109 1.50 3.72 -7.62
N ALA A 110 0.40 3.30 -8.25
CA ALA A 110 0.47 2.82 -9.62
C ALA A 110 0.86 4.00 -10.51
N VAL A 111 1.68 3.73 -11.53
CA VAL A 111 2.23 4.80 -12.37
C VAL A 111 1.15 5.58 -13.09
N ALA A 112 0.21 4.87 -13.71
CA ALA A 112 -0.80 5.49 -14.53
C ALA A 112 -2.01 5.94 -13.73
N GLY A 113 -2.60 7.03 -14.12
CA GLY A 113 -3.91 7.45 -13.63
C GLY A 113 -3.91 8.22 -12.31
N LYS A 114 -2.74 8.54 -11.76
CA LYS A 114 -2.69 9.33 -10.53
C LYS A 114 -2.25 10.76 -10.86
N PRO A 115 -3.12 11.74 -10.73
CA PRO A 115 -2.74 13.13 -11.01
C PRO A 115 -1.79 13.66 -9.93
N ALA A 116 -0.93 14.59 -10.33
CA ALA A 116 0.06 15.15 -9.43
C ALA A 116 -0.56 15.85 -8.21
N TRP A 117 -1.77 16.43 -8.37
CA TRP A 117 -2.41 17.14 -7.27
C TRP A 117 -2.78 16.21 -6.10
N VAL A 118 -2.91 14.92 -6.34
CA VAL A 118 -3.17 13.96 -5.27
C VAL A 118 -2.05 14.00 -4.23
N LEU A 119 -0.83 14.21 -4.68
CA LEU A 119 0.31 14.25 -3.77
C LEU A 119 0.31 15.51 -2.90
N HIS A 120 -0.32 16.59 -3.37
CA HIS A 120 -0.42 17.83 -2.59
C HIS A 120 -1.35 17.69 -1.39
N LEU A 121 -2.29 16.76 -1.44
CA LEU A 121 -3.18 16.51 -0.30
C LEU A 121 -2.44 15.93 0.90
N LEU A 122 -1.28 15.35 0.65
CA LEU A 122 -0.47 14.69 1.68
C LEU A 122 0.67 15.56 2.18
N ALA A 123 0.93 16.62 1.48
CA ALA A 123 2.07 17.52 1.80
C ALA A 123 1.74 18.55 2.88
#